data_866d3a4ce998c0310911713c62fb6383
#
_entry.id   866d3a4ce998c0310911713c62fb6383
#
_cell.length_a   1.000
_cell.length_b   1.000
_cell.length_c   1.000
_cell.angle_alpha   90.00
_cell.angle_beta   90.00
_cell.angle_gamma   90.00
#
_symmetry.space_group_name_H-M   'P 1'
#
loop_
_entity.id
_entity.type
_entity.pdbx_description
1 polymer ?
#
loop_
_entity_poly.entity_id
_entity_poly.type
_entity_poly.pdbx_seq_one_letter_code
_entity_poly.pdbx_strand_id
1 'polypeptide(L)'
;KNEELKFEYRNSIISQKNIIVLETRLKLKKGESQEIKSKMDEYAKSRKEKQPIEYPSAGSTFKRGKDFITAKLIDEAGLKGYQIGGAQVSEKHAGFIINKGDATATDILNLIEYVKKEIHKKFDKNIELEVQVIGEK
;
A
#
# COMPACT_ATOMS: atom_id res chain seq x y z
N LYS A 1 19.33 19.01 -5.54
CA LYS A 1 18.69 19.86 -4.51
C LYS A 1 17.20 19.55 -4.47
N ASN A 2 16.48 19.95 -3.41
CA ASN A 2 15.06 19.68 -3.26
C ASN A 2 14.22 20.19 -4.45
N GLU A 3 14.51 21.38 -4.91
CA GLU A 3 13.85 22.03 -6.05
C GLU A 3 14.03 21.26 -7.37
N GLU A 4 15.18 20.59 -7.56
CA GLU A 4 15.49 19.79 -8.74
C GLU A 4 14.71 18.46 -8.76
N LEU A 5 14.23 18.00 -7.60
CA LEU A 5 13.51 16.74 -7.46
C LEU A 5 12.04 16.84 -7.88
N LYS A 6 11.49 18.05 -8.02
CA LYS A 6 10.12 18.31 -8.47
C LYS A 6 9.11 17.43 -7.76
N PHE A 7 9.14 17.45 -6.43
CA PHE A 7 8.20 16.66 -5.63
C PHE A 7 6.76 17.12 -5.81
N GLU A 8 5.91 16.19 -6.15
CA GLU A 8 4.46 16.30 -6.22
C GLU A 8 3.81 15.15 -5.45
N TYR A 9 2.49 15.12 -5.40
CA TYR A 9 1.79 14.00 -4.75
C TYR A 9 2.11 12.67 -5.46
N ARG A 10 2.83 11.79 -4.76
CA ARG A 10 3.30 10.48 -5.25
C ARG A 10 4.12 10.53 -6.54
N ASN A 11 4.76 11.65 -6.81
CA ASN A 11 5.57 11.85 -8.01
C ASN A 11 6.83 12.66 -7.73
N SER A 12 7.88 12.40 -8.48
CA SER A 12 9.11 13.16 -8.49
C SER A 12 9.89 12.85 -9.77
N ILE A 13 10.95 13.61 -10.05
CA ILE A 13 11.83 13.31 -11.17
C ILE A 13 12.47 11.92 -11.08
N ILE A 14 12.58 11.36 -9.87
CA ILE A 14 13.15 10.03 -9.63
C ILE A 14 12.26 8.94 -10.25
N SER A 15 10.93 9.08 -10.15
CA SER A 15 9.98 8.13 -10.74
C SER A 15 9.84 8.27 -12.26
N GLN A 16 10.25 9.42 -12.81
CA GLN A 16 10.14 9.72 -14.24
C GLN A 16 11.41 9.40 -15.02
N LYS A 17 12.55 9.28 -14.35
CA LYS A 17 13.86 9.03 -14.94
C LYS A 17 14.47 7.77 -14.32
N ASN A 18 15.36 7.14 -15.06
CA ASN A 18 16.10 5.96 -14.58
C ASN A 18 17.21 6.40 -13.60
N ILE A 19 16.82 6.80 -12.38
CA ILE A 19 17.72 7.33 -11.35
C ILE A 19 17.77 6.36 -10.18
N ILE A 20 18.97 6.04 -9.71
CA ILE A 20 19.22 5.31 -8.48
C ILE A 20 19.58 6.30 -7.37
N VAL A 21 18.80 6.35 -6.30
CA VAL A 21 19.07 7.18 -5.14
C VAL A 21 20.13 6.50 -4.27
N LEU A 22 21.30 7.13 -4.14
CA LEU A 22 22.41 6.60 -3.33
C LEU A 22 22.38 7.12 -1.89
N GLU A 23 21.98 8.36 -1.70
CA GLU A 23 21.99 9.02 -0.39
C GLU A 23 20.85 10.03 -0.29
N THR A 24 20.27 10.13 0.90
CA THR A 24 19.30 11.18 1.24
C THR A 24 19.76 11.90 2.50
N ARG A 25 19.82 13.23 2.45
CA ARG A 25 20.20 14.08 3.59
C ARG A 25 18.97 14.85 4.09
N LEU A 26 18.59 14.60 5.35
CA LEU A 26 17.45 15.23 5.99
C LEU A 26 17.91 16.28 6.99
N LYS A 27 17.28 17.46 6.98
CA LYS A 27 17.47 18.48 8.02
C LYS A 27 16.34 18.36 9.02
N LEU A 28 16.69 17.96 10.25
CA LEU A 28 15.74 17.77 11.35
C LEU A 28 15.84 18.93 12.34
N LYS A 29 14.80 19.11 13.14
CA LYS A 29 14.79 20.00 14.30
C LYS A 29 14.98 19.18 15.57
N LYS A 30 15.70 19.72 16.54
CA LYS A 30 15.78 19.12 17.88
C LYS A 30 14.40 19.23 18.55
N GLY A 31 14.05 18.22 19.34
CA GLY A 31 12.83 18.16 20.12
C GLY A 31 13.06 17.41 21.43
N GLU A 32 12.10 17.43 22.31
CA GLU A 32 12.15 16.71 23.58
C GLU A 32 12.07 15.20 23.35
N SER A 33 13.06 14.46 23.83
CA SER A 33 13.21 13.03 23.58
C SER A 33 12.01 12.22 24.05
N GLN A 34 11.45 12.59 25.19
CA GLN A 34 10.29 11.90 25.79
C GLN A 34 9.00 12.11 24.98
N GLU A 35 8.77 13.31 24.47
CA GLU A 35 7.63 13.62 23.60
C GLU A 35 7.75 12.89 22.26
N ILE A 36 8.97 12.89 21.69
CA ILE A 36 9.23 12.17 20.41
C ILE A 36 8.96 10.69 20.60
N LYS A 37 9.48 10.08 21.68
CA LYS A 37 9.27 8.66 21.97
C LYS A 37 7.78 8.35 22.15
N SER A 38 7.05 9.16 22.92
CA SER A 38 5.62 8.98 23.12
C SER A 38 4.83 8.98 21.79
N LYS A 39 5.13 9.91 20.89
CA LYS A 39 4.51 9.95 19.55
C LYS A 39 4.89 8.74 18.70
N MET A 40 6.14 8.29 18.76
CA MET A 40 6.57 7.09 18.04
C MET A 40 5.81 5.85 18.52
N ASP A 41 5.66 5.69 19.83
CA ASP A 41 4.93 4.58 20.43
C ASP A 41 3.43 4.62 20.06
N GLU A 42 2.83 5.82 20.08
CA GLU A 42 1.44 6.04 19.63
C GLU A 42 1.26 5.62 18.16
N TYR A 43 2.14 6.08 17.28
CA TYR A 43 2.07 5.74 15.85
C TYR A 43 2.33 4.25 15.60
N ALA A 44 3.27 3.65 16.32
CA ALA A 44 3.54 2.23 16.23
C ALA A 44 2.32 1.40 16.67
N LYS A 45 1.68 1.79 17.78
CA LYS A 45 0.44 1.18 18.26
C LYS A 45 -0.69 1.30 17.25
N SER A 46 -0.96 2.53 16.77
CA SER A 46 -2.00 2.79 15.77
C SER A 46 -1.76 1.99 14.47
N ARG A 47 -0.51 1.88 14.03
CA ARG A 47 -0.15 1.08 12.86
C ARG A 47 -0.41 -0.40 13.08
N LYS A 48 -0.03 -0.94 14.24
CA LYS A 48 -0.28 -2.33 14.62
C LYS A 48 -1.77 -2.67 14.68
N GLU A 49 -2.58 -1.74 15.15
CA GLU A 49 -4.03 -1.91 15.23
C GLU A 49 -4.73 -1.86 13.86
N LYS A 50 -4.23 -1.01 12.95
CA LYS A 50 -4.92 -0.73 11.67
C LYS A 50 -4.37 -1.47 10.46
N GLN A 51 -3.15 -1.99 10.53
CA GLN A 51 -2.51 -2.67 9.39
C GLN A 51 -2.16 -4.11 9.75
N PRO A 52 -2.20 -5.03 8.76
CA PRO A 52 -1.93 -6.45 8.95
C PRO A 52 -0.42 -6.73 9.03
N ILE A 53 0.29 -6.11 9.98
CA ILE A 53 1.76 -6.20 10.10
C ILE A 53 2.25 -7.58 10.53
N GLU A 54 1.35 -8.42 11.00
CA GLU A 54 1.59 -9.83 11.36
C GLU A 54 1.74 -10.76 10.16
N TYR A 55 1.38 -10.31 8.96
CA TYR A 55 1.51 -11.07 7.73
C TYR A 55 2.43 -10.38 6.72
N PRO A 56 3.22 -11.13 5.95
CA PRO A 56 3.98 -10.56 4.83
C PRO A 56 3.05 -9.89 3.81
N SER A 57 3.39 -8.68 3.40
CA SER A 57 2.68 -7.93 2.37
C SER A 57 3.58 -6.84 1.76
N ALA A 58 3.22 -6.36 0.60
CA ALA A 58 3.89 -5.23 -0.05
C ALA A 58 3.30 -3.85 0.38
N GLY A 59 2.57 -3.79 1.50
CA GLY A 59 1.85 -2.61 1.94
C GLY A 59 0.48 -2.47 1.28
N SER A 60 0.00 -1.24 1.11
CA SER A 60 -1.23 -0.99 0.34
C SER A 60 -1.05 -1.42 -1.10
N THR A 61 -1.91 -2.33 -1.56
CA THR A 61 -1.83 -2.90 -2.90
C THR A 61 -2.36 -1.93 -3.96
N PHE A 62 -3.35 -1.12 -3.58
CA PHE A 62 -4.05 -0.22 -4.50
C PHE A 62 -3.87 1.24 -4.10
N LYS A 63 -3.78 2.13 -5.09
CA LYS A 63 -3.78 3.57 -4.91
C LYS A 63 -5.14 4.04 -4.39
N ARG A 64 -5.13 5.12 -3.64
CA ARG A 64 -6.36 5.86 -3.36
C ARG A 64 -6.86 6.48 -4.66
N GLY A 65 -8.14 6.34 -4.95
CA GLY A 65 -8.77 7.00 -6.09
C GLY A 65 -8.82 8.53 -5.92
N LYS A 66 -9.08 9.22 -7.00
CA LYS A 66 -9.14 10.69 -7.02
C LYS A 66 -10.29 11.22 -6.14
N ASP A 67 -11.44 10.57 -6.19
CA ASP A 67 -12.70 10.95 -5.54
C ASP A 67 -13.25 9.85 -4.59
N PHE A 68 -12.48 8.79 -4.35
CA PHE A 68 -12.88 7.69 -3.48
C PHE A 68 -11.69 7.07 -2.73
N ILE A 69 -11.99 6.36 -1.65
CA ILE A 69 -11.02 5.58 -0.88
C ILE A 69 -11.12 4.11 -1.32
N THR A 70 -10.15 3.62 -2.08
CA THR A 70 -10.14 2.28 -2.64
C THR A 70 -10.36 1.19 -1.58
N ALA A 71 -9.66 1.26 -0.45
CA ALA A 71 -9.83 0.30 0.64
C ALA A 71 -11.27 0.25 1.18
N LYS A 72 -11.98 1.39 1.19
CA LYS A 72 -13.38 1.46 1.61
C LYS A 72 -14.30 0.75 0.61
N LEU A 73 -14.08 0.94 -0.69
CA LEU A 73 -14.85 0.24 -1.73
C LEU A 73 -14.63 -1.28 -1.66
N ILE A 74 -13.40 -1.73 -1.41
CA ILE A 74 -13.08 -3.15 -1.27
C ILE A 74 -13.79 -3.75 -0.04
N ASP A 75 -13.87 -3.01 1.06
CA ASP A 75 -14.61 -3.39 2.27
C ASP A 75 -16.12 -3.46 2.01
N GLU A 76 -16.70 -2.41 1.41
CA GLU A 76 -18.11 -2.33 1.02
C GLU A 76 -18.51 -3.38 -0.04
N ALA A 77 -17.55 -3.83 -0.85
CA ALA A 77 -17.74 -4.95 -1.76
C ALA A 77 -17.83 -6.30 -1.04
N GLY A 78 -17.46 -6.38 0.25
CA GLY A 78 -17.44 -7.62 1.01
C GLY A 78 -16.24 -8.51 0.68
N LEU A 79 -15.12 -7.92 0.21
CA LEU A 79 -13.96 -8.68 -0.27
C LEU A 79 -12.91 -8.93 0.81
N LYS A 80 -13.06 -8.41 2.03
CA LYS A 80 -12.18 -8.79 3.16
C LYS A 80 -12.21 -10.30 3.38
N GLY A 81 -11.05 -10.88 3.58
CA GLY A 81 -10.88 -12.32 3.79
C GLY A 81 -10.96 -13.16 2.51
N TYR A 82 -11.32 -12.57 1.35
CA TYR A 82 -11.32 -13.31 0.10
C TYR A 82 -9.92 -13.76 -0.28
N GLN A 83 -9.78 -15.04 -0.66
CA GLN A 83 -8.48 -15.69 -0.82
C GLN A 83 -8.38 -16.42 -2.17
N ILE A 84 -7.21 -16.35 -2.79
CA ILE A 84 -6.81 -17.15 -3.95
C ILE A 84 -5.45 -17.76 -3.64
N GLY A 85 -5.35 -19.09 -3.61
CA GLY A 85 -4.15 -19.78 -3.16
C GLY A 85 -3.74 -19.32 -1.75
N GLY A 86 -2.49 -18.90 -1.59
CA GLY A 86 -1.99 -18.32 -0.35
C GLY A 86 -2.22 -16.81 -0.18
N ALA A 87 -2.74 -16.11 -1.18
CA ALA A 87 -2.98 -14.66 -1.15
C ALA A 87 -4.37 -14.34 -0.63
N GLN A 88 -4.49 -13.39 0.31
CA GLN A 88 -5.78 -12.99 0.91
C GLN A 88 -5.91 -11.48 0.98
N VAL A 89 -7.10 -10.94 0.71
CA VAL A 89 -7.46 -9.57 1.09
C VAL A 89 -7.54 -9.50 2.61
N SER A 90 -6.73 -8.64 3.22
CA SER A 90 -6.65 -8.57 4.67
C SER A 90 -7.99 -8.22 5.32
N GLU A 91 -8.37 -8.97 6.33
CA GLU A 91 -9.56 -8.70 7.15
C GLU A 91 -9.40 -7.40 7.97
N LYS A 92 -8.17 -7.07 8.35
CA LYS A 92 -7.86 -5.87 9.13
C LYS A 92 -7.89 -4.60 8.29
N HIS A 93 -7.37 -4.65 7.06
CA HIS A 93 -7.32 -3.49 6.16
C HIS A 93 -7.50 -3.92 4.70
N ALA A 94 -8.66 -3.66 4.14
CA ALA A 94 -9.05 -4.12 2.80
C ALA A 94 -8.15 -3.64 1.64
N GLY A 95 -7.34 -2.61 1.84
CA GLY A 95 -6.36 -2.15 0.85
C GLY A 95 -5.08 -2.98 0.77
N PHE A 96 -4.92 -3.99 1.65
CA PHE A 96 -3.76 -4.87 1.70
C PHE A 96 -4.10 -6.26 1.19
N ILE A 97 -3.25 -6.79 0.34
CA ILE A 97 -3.19 -8.23 0.04
C ILE A 97 -2.02 -8.79 0.84
N ILE A 98 -2.31 -9.81 1.65
CA ILE A 98 -1.36 -10.47 2.53
C ILE A 98 -1.02 -11.87 2.02
N ASN A 99 0.19 -12.33 2.32
CA ASN A 99 0.55 -13.73 2.21
C ASN A 99 0.08 -14.45 3.48
N LYS A 100 -1.00 -15.22 3.36
CA LYS A 100 -1.58 -16.00 4.47
C LYS A 100 -0.84 -17.32 4.72
N GLY A 101 -0.09 -17.77 3.71
CA GLY A 101 0.74 -18.97 3.70
C GLY A 101 1.03 -19.39 2.26
N ASP A 102 2.30 -19.47 1.91
CA ASP A 102 2.81 -19.97 0.62
C ASP A 102 2.18 -19.34 -0.65
N ALA A 103 1.83 -18.05 -0.56
CA ALA A 103 1.30 -17.32 -1.70
C ALA A 103 2.35 -17.20 -2.81
N THR A 104 1.98 -17.61 -4.01
CA THR A 104 2.78 -17.36 -5.21
C THR A 104 2.52 -15.95 -5.75
N ALA A 105 3.42 -15.43 -6.58
CA ALA A 105 3.18 -14.18 -7.32
C ALA A 105 1.90 -14.26 -8.17
N THR A 106 1.64 -15.42 -8.76
CA THR A 106 0.42 -15.69 -9.55
C THR A 106 -0.83 -15.58 -8.70
N ASP A 107 -0.84 -16.08 -7.46
CA ASP A 107 -2.00 -15.96 -6.55
C ASP A 107 -2.29 -14.50 -6.24
N ILE A 108 -1.24 -13.71 -5.95
CA ILE A 108 -1.38 -12.27 -5.67
C ILE A 108 -1.92 -11.54 -6.90
N LEU A 109 -1.40 -11.79 -8.08
CA LEU A 109 -1.84 -11.15 -9.32
C LEU A 109 -3.29 -11.53 -9.67
N ASN A 110 -3.65 -12.79 -9.54
CA ASN A 110 -5.01 -13.26 -9.77
C ASN A 110 -6.00 -12.61 -8.78
N LEU A 111 -5.60 -12.48 -7.51
CA LEU A 111 -6.42 -11.82 -6.49
C LEU A 111 -6.57 -10.32 -6.79
N ILE A 112 -5.51 -9.65 -7.24
CA ILE A 112 -5.55 -8.24 -7.68
C ILE A 112 -6.57 -8.07 -8.81
N GLU A 113 -6.48 -8.87 -9.85
CA GLU A 113 -7.40 -8.76 -11.01
C GLU A 113 -8.84 -9.09 -10.62
N TYR A 114 -9.05 -10.05 -9.75
CA TYR A 114 -10.37 -10.34 -9.20
C TYR A 114 -10.96 -9.14 -8.46
N VAL A 115 -10.19 -8.54 -7.54
CA VAL A 115 -10.63 -7.35 -6.79
C VAL A 115 -10.97 -6.20 -7.73
N LYS A 116 -10.12 -5.91 -8.74
CA LYS A 116 -10.37 -4.87 -9.74
C LYS A 116 -11.68 -5.09 -10.47
N LYS A 117 -11.92 -6.32 -10.92
CA LYS A 117 -13.13 -6.71 -11.63
C LYS A 117 -14.39 -6.54 -10.79
N GLU A 118 -14.37 -6.99 -9.54
CA GLU A 118 -15.51 -6.87 -8.63
C GLU A 118 -15.80 -5.41 -8.25
N ILE A 119 -14.77 -4.58 -8.05
CA ILE A 119 -14.95 -3.15 -7.80
C ILE A 119 -15.54 -2.44 -9.03
N HIS A 120 -15.03 -2.73 -10.21
CA HIS A 120 -15.59 -2.17 -11.44
C HIS A 120 -17.06 -2.58 -11.63
N LYS A 121 -17.36 -3.86 -11.47
CA LYS A 121 -18.72 -4.40 -11.59
C LYS A 121 -19.72 -3.78 -10.61
N LYS A 122 -19.30 -3.56 -9.35
CA LYS A 122 -20.19 -3.12 -8.26
C LYS A 122 -20.34 -1.61 -8.18
N PHE A 123 -19.31 -0.85 -8.51
CA PHE A 123 -19.25 0.60 -8.29
C PHE A 123 -18.92 1.40 -9.53
N ASP A 124 -18.69 0.76 -10.68
CA ASP A 124 -18.24 1.39 -11.94
C ASP A 124 -16.98 2.26 -11.71
N LYS A 125 -16.05 1.76 -10.89
CA LYS A 125 -14.79 2.43 -10.59
C LYS A 125 -13.61 1.59 -11.03
N ASN A 126 -12.63 2.24 -11.67
CA ASN A 126 -11.33 1.63 -11.97
C ASN A 126 -10.34 1.95 -10.86
N ILE A 127 -9.73 0.92 -10.28
CA ILE A 127 -8.72 1.06 -9.24
C ILE A 127 -7.33 0.74 -9.80
N GLU A 128 -6.33 1.53 -9.39
CA GLU A 128 -4.95 1.41 -9.84
C GLU A 128 -4.07 0.75 -8.77
N LEU A 129 -3.02 0.06 -9.22
CA LEU A 129 -2.02 -0.52 -8.33
C LEU A 129 -1.08 0.54 -7.77
N GLU A 130 -0.78 0.45 -6.48
CA GLU A 130 0.35 1.12 -5.82
C GLU A 130 1.61 0.27 -5.93
N VAL A 131 1.48 -1.04 -5.83
CA VAL A 131 2.58 -1.99 -5.95
C VAL A 131 3.08 -2.07 -7.40
N GLN A 132 4.39 -2.25 -7.55
CA GLN A 132 5.02 -2.45 -8.84
C GLN A 132 5.38 -3.92 -9.01
N VAL A 133 5.00 -4.48 -10.15
CA VAL A 133 5.38 -5.84 -10.53
C VAL A 133 6.68 -5.75 -11.32
N ILE A 134 7.73 -6.39 -10.81
CA ILE A 134 9.05 -6.45 -11.43
C ILE A 134 9.44 -7.90 -11.69
N GLY A 135 10.22 -8.11 -12.72
CA GLY A 135 10.66 -9.44 -13.16
C GLY A 135 10.14 -9.81 -14.54
N GLU A 136 10.54 -10.98 -15.00
CA GLU A 136 10.07 -11.54 -16.26
C GLU A 136 8.70 -12.20 -16.07
N LYS A 137 7.86 -12.13 -17.13
CA LYS A 137 6.54 -12.77 -17.17
C LYS A 137 6.68 -14.21 -17.65
#